data_ef67295d413ed8d496254bba432eb5be
#
_entry.id   ef67295d413ed8d496254bba432eb5be
#
_cell.length_a   1.000
_cell.length_b   1.000
_cell.length_c   1.000
_cell.angle_alpha   90.00
_cell.angle_beta   90.00
_cell.angle_gamma   90.00
#
_symmetry.space_group_name_H-M   'P 1'
#
loop_
_entity.id
_entity.type
_entity.pdbx_description
1 polymer ?
#
loop_
_entity_poly.entity_id
_entity_poly.type
_entity_poly.pdbx_seq_one_letter_code
_entity_poly.pdbx_strand_id
1 'polypeptide(L)'
;VTNIGDSAFSNCSGLTSIVISDSVTSIKYGTFSNCSRLESMTIPFVGASEDGTNNTHFGYIFGADFSGQNWSYVPQSLKSVVITGGTSIGDSAFSYCSSLTSIEILDGVTSIGDSAFSNCSSLTSIEIPDSVTSIGDAAFYNCSGLTSIEILDGVTSIGDSAFSNCSSLTSIEIPNSVTDIGDWAFYNCSSLTSIEIPDSVT
;
A
#
# COMPACT_ATOMS: atom_id res chain seq x y z
N VAL A 1 6.06 -15.10 19.77
CA VAL A 1 6.14 -15.82 18.47
C VAL A 1 6.84 -14.89 17.48
N THR A 2 7.90 -15.38 16.84
CA THR A 2 8.68 -14.59 15.87
C THR A 2 8.44 -15.02 14.42
N ASN A 3 7.92 -16.25 14.22
CA ASN A 3 7.67 -16.78 12.88
C ASN A 3 6.29 -17.44 12.78
N ILE A 4 5.59 -17.20 11.66
CA ILE A 4 4.35 -17.90 11.31
C ILE A 4 4.64 -18.78 10.09
N GLY A 5 4.43 -20.09 10.23
CA GLY A 5 4.81 -21.09 9.24
C GLY A 5 3.97 -21.11 7.98
N ASP A 6 4.45 -21.86 6.96
CA ASP A 6 3.72 -22.06 5.71
C ASP A 6 2.30 -22.60 5.98
N SER A 7 1.32 -21.96 5.34
CA SER A 7 -0.09 -22.38 5.40
C SER A 7 -0.69 -22.50 6.81
N ALA A 8 -0.09 -21.85 7.85
CA ALA A 8 -0.46 -22.04 9.25
C ALA A 8 -1.94 -21.77 9.56
N PHE A 9 -2.59 -20.86 8.84
CA PHE A 9 -4.02 -20.54 8.93
C PHE A 9 -4.77 -20.82 7.62
N SER A 10 -4.17 -21.64 6.74
CA SER A 10 -4.82 -21.95 5.46
C SER A 10 -6.18 -22.61 5.70
N ASN A 11 -7.17 -22.21 4.88
CA ASN A 11 -8.56 -22.64 4.94
C ASN A 11 -9.30 -22.28 6.25
N CYS A 12 -8.81 -21.31 7.03
CA CYS A 12 -9.56 -20.73 8.14
C CYS A 12 -10.69 -19.84 7.62
N SER A 13 -11.67 -20.46 6.94
CA SER A 13 -12.75 -19.76 6.22
C SER A 13 -13.73 -18.99 7.13
N GLY A 14 -13.69 -19.20 8.43
CA GLY A 14 -14.45 -18.44 9.43
C GLY A 14 -13.73 -17.22 9.99
N LEU A 15 -12.42 -17.05 9.68
CA LEU A 15 -11.61 -15.94 10.19
C LEU A 15 -12.03 -14.63 9.52
N THR A 16 -12.46 -13.65 10.32
CA THR A 16 -12.88 -12.33 9.84
C THR A 16 -11.86 -11.24 10.12
N SER A 17 -11.04 -11.40 11.15
CA SER A 17 -9.99 -10.43 11.47
C SER A 17 -8.79 -11.12 12.11
N ILE A 18 -7.61 -10.51 11.94
CA ILE A 18 -6.39 -10.95 12.61
C ILE A 18 -5.49 -9.77 12.96
N VAL A 19 -4.87 -9.86 14.13
CA VAL A 19 -3.82 -8.94 14.57
C VAL A 19 -2.54 -9.75 14.76
N ILE A 20 -1.50 -9.37 14.04
CA ILE A 20 -0.16 -9.98 14.14
C ILE A 20 0.73 -9.01 14.91
N SER A 21 1.32 -9.49 16.00
CA SER A 21 2.20 -8.72 16.87
C SER A 21 3.50 -8.31 16.16
N ASP A 22 4.02 -7.12 16.51
CA ASP A 22 5.32 -6.61 16.02
C ASP A 22 6.53 -7.46 16.40
N SER A 23 6.36 -8.42 17.33
CA SER A 23 7.38 -9.44 17.62
C SER A 23 7.55 -10.48 16.50
N VAL A 24 6.62 -10.55 15.53
CA VAL A 24 6.72 -11.43 14.37
C VAL A 24 7.61 -10.80 13.32
N THR A 25 8.65 -11.50 12.92
CA THR A 25 9.64 -11.04 11.92
C THR A 25 9.56 -11.82 10.60
N SER A 26 8.73 -12.87 10.55
CA SER A 26 8.53 -13.66 9.31
C SER A 26 7.14 -14.26 9.24
N ILE A 27 6.49 -14.12 8.08
CA ILE A 27 5.22 -14.75 7.73
C ILE A 27 5.45 -15.55 6.44
N LYS A 28 5.22 -16.85 6.47
CA LYS A 28 5.56 -17.75 5.37
C LYS A 28 4.47 -17.80 4.30
N TYR A 29 4.81 -18.48 3.19
CA TYR A 29 3.97 -18.61 2.00
C TYR A 29 2.58 -19.19 2.34
N GLY A 30 1.56 -18.57 1.78
CA GLY A 30 0.19 -19.08 1.89
C GLY A 30 -0.37 -19.17 3.29
N THR A 31 0.26 -18.53 4.28
CA THR A 31 -0.18 -18.56 5.69
C THR A 31 -1.69 -18.42 5.84
N PHE A 32 -2.30 -17.52 5.06
CA PHE A 32 -3.74 -17.20 5.09
C PHE A 32 -4.48 -17.63 3.82
N SER A 33 -3.95 -18.59 3.07
CA SER A 33 -4.63 -19.09 1.87
C SER A 33 -6.05 -19.53 2.17
N ASN A 34 -7.00 -19.13 1.32
CA ASN A 34 -8.42 -19.47 1.45
C ASN A 34 -9.10 -18.97 2.75
N CYS A 35 -8.57 -17.94 3.42
CA CYS A 35 -9.28 -17.23 4.48
C CYS A 35 -10.36 -16.31 3.87
N SER A 36 -11.36 -16.91 3.23
CA SER A 36 -12.30 -16.23 2.32
C SER A 36 -13.26 -15.22 2.98
N ARG A 37 -13.30 -15.16 4.31
CA ARG A 37 -14.12 -14.19 5.07
C ARG A 37 -13.29 -13.16 5.83
N LEU A 38 -11.96 -13.11 5.57
CA LEU A 38 -11.09 -12.14 6.23
C LEU A 38 -11.43 -10.72 5.73
N GLU A 39 -11.80 -9.84 6.65
CA GLU A 39 -12.25 -8.47 6.38
C GLU A 39 -11.21 -7.43 6.78
N SER A 40 -10.40 -7.73 7.82
CA SER A 40 -9.36 -6.81 8.31
C SER A 40 -8.12 -7.52 8.82
N MET A 41 -6.96 -6.88 8.65
CA MET A 41 -5.67 -7.36 9.17
C MET A 41 -4.88 -6.20 9.80
N THR A 42 -4.20 -6.50 10.90
CA THR A 42 -3.10 -5.68 11.41
C THR A 42 -1.81 -6.49 11.31
N ILE A 43 -0.80 -5.95 10.63
CA ILE A 43 0.44 -6.64 10.28
C ILE A 43 1.67 -5.76 10.59
N PRO A 44 2.77 -6.36 11.05
CA PRO A 44 4.00 -5.61 11.37
C PRO A 44 4.80 -5.21 10.12
N PHE A 45 4.60 -5.86 8.99
CA PHE A 45 5.27 -5.57 7.70
C PHE A 45 4.50 -6.21 6.54
N VAL A 46 4.84 -5.86 5.31
CA VAL A 46 4.23 -6.41 4.10
C VAL A 46 5.10 -7.51 3.50
N GLY A 47 4.48 -8.63 3.10
CA GLY A 47 5.17 -9.77 2.47
C GLY A 47 5.72 -10.79 3.47
N ALA A 48 6.88 -11.37 3.16
CA ALA A 48 7.44 -12.53 3.87
C ALA A 48 8.20 -12.20 5.15
N SER A 49 8.83 -11.03 5.22
CA SER A 49 9.74 -10.67 6.31
C SER A 49 9.85 -9.17 6.51
N GLU A 50 10.21 -8.77 7.73
CA GLU A 50 10.39 -7.39 8.14
C GLU A 50 11.51 -6.67 7.36
N ASP A 51 12.56 -7.40 6.93
CA ASP A 51 13.68 -6.83 6.18
C ASP A 51 13.36 -6.48 4.72
N GLY A 52 12.19 -6.88 4.23
CA GLY A 52 11.69 -6.53 2.89
C GLY A 52 12.58 -6.99 1.73
N THR A 53 13.46 -7.98 1.94
CA THR A 53 14.44 -8.40 0.92
C THR A 53 13.88 -9.37 -0.12
N ASN A 54 12.83 -10.13 0.24
CA ASN A 54 12.23 -11.14 -0.63
C ASN A 54 10.72 -11.21 -0.43
N ASN A 55 9.99 -11.55 -1.52
CA ASN A 55 8.54 -11.76 -1.47
C ASN A 55 7.81 -10.61 -0.77
N THR A 56 8.11 -9.40 -1.22
CA THR A 56 7.63 -8.14 -0.62
C THR A 56 6.16 -7.84 -0.89
N HIS A 57 5.51 -8.61 -1.79
CA HIS A 57 4.13 -8.41 -2.15
C HIS A 57 3.14 -9.03 -1.14
N PHE A 58 2.05 -8.35 -0.91
CA PHE A 58 1.03 -8.71 0.09
C PHE A 58 0.38 -10.07 -0.18
N GLY A 59 0.17 -10.42 -1.43
CA GLY A 59 -0.41 -11.71 -1.83
C GLY A 59 0.42 -12.93 -1.45
N TYR A 60 1.72 -12.79 -1.15
CA TYR A 60 2.58 -13.88 -0.73
C TYR A 60 2.02 -14.66 0.46
N ILE A 61 1.53 -13.96 1.47
CA ILE A 61 0.93 -14.57 2.66
C ILE A 61 -0.42 -15.25 2.37
N PHE A 62 -1.00 -15.02 1.19
CA PHE A 62 -2.21 -15.68 0.69
C PHE A 62 -1.91 -16.76 -0.36
N GLY A 63 -0.65 -16.95 -0.76
CA GLY A 63 -0.22 -17.97 -1.70
C GLY A 63 0.00 -17.50 -3.13
N ALA A 64 0.11 -16.18 -3.36
CA ALA A 64 0.52 -15.64 -4.64
C ALA A 64 2.04 -15.78 -4.84
N ASP A 65 2.46 -16.11 -6.06
CA ASP A 65 3.88 -16.26 -6.41
C ASP A 65 4.53 -14.91 -6.79
N PHE A 66 3.73 -13.92 -7.21
CA PHE A 66 4.18 -12.57 -7.57
C PHE A 66 3.04 -11.54 -7.42
N SER A 67 3.38 -10.27 -7.35
CA SER A 67 2.45 -9.16 -7.08
C SER A 67 1.27 -9.07 -8.04
N GLY A 68 1.47 -9.40 -9.32
CA GLY A 68 0.39 -9.42 -10.33
C GLY A 68 -0.72 -10.44 -10.05
N GLN A 69 -0.54 -11.35 -9.09
CA GLN A 69 -1.57 -12.30 -8.66
C GLN A 69 -2.36 -11.81 -7.43
N ASN A 70 -2.00 -10.68 -6.81
CA ASN A 70 -2.68 -10.19 -5.60
C ASN A 70 -4.21 -10.14 -5.78
N TRP A 71 -4.69 -9.72 -6.95
CA TRP A 71 -6.12 -9.61 -7.25
C TRP A 71 -6.91 -10.92 -7.10
N SER A 72 -6.27 -12.06 -7.27
CA SER A 72 -6.92 -13.39 -7.23
C SER A 72 -6.67 -14.15 -5.92
N TYR A 73 -5.59 -13.85 -5.20
CA TYR A 73 -5.22 -14.55 -3.98
C TYR A 73 -5.60 -13.78 -2.71
N VAL A 74 -5.51 -12.44 -2.72
CA VAL A 74 -5.99 -11.62 -1.61
C VAL A 74 -7.52 -11.71 -1.57
N PRO A 75 -8.12 -12.07 -0.42
CA PRO A 75 -9.56 -12.24 -0.31
C PRO A 75 -10.33 -10.98 -0.70
N GLN A 76 -11.38 -11.10 -1.52
CA GLN A 76 -12.23 -9.97 -1.90
C GLN A 76 -13.03 -9.40 -0.72
N SER A 77 -13.17 -10.16 0.37
CA SER A 77 -13.73 -9.70 1.65
C SER A 77 -12.82 -8.74 2.38
N LEU A 78 -11.49 -8.80 2.15
CA LEU A 78 -10.51 -7.98 2.86
C LEU A 78 -10.62 -6.52 2.39
N LYS A 79 -10.92 -5.63 3.34
CA LYS A 79 -11.20 -4.21 3.11
C LYS A 79 -10.20 -3.30 3.80
N SER A 80 -9.64 -3.72 4.94
CA SER A 80 -8.79 -2.88 5.76
C SER A 80 -7.49 -3.60 6.14
N VAL A 81 -6.37 -2.89 5.99
CA VAL A 81 -5.05 -3.33 6.46
C VAL A 81 -4.41 -2.20 7.25
N VAL A 82 -3.91 -2.52 8.43
CA VAL A 82 -3.08 -1.62 9.25
C VAL A 82 -1.65 -2.18 9.28
N ILE A 83 -0.68 -1.36 8.91
CA ILE A 83 0.75 -1.69 8.90
C ILE A 83 1.39 -0.99 10.08
N THR A 84 1.83 -1.77 11.10
CA THR A 84 2.33 -1.24 12.37
C THR A 84 3.83 -1.05 12.42
N GLY A 85 4.58 -1.52 11.41
CA GLY A 85 6.04 -1.48 11.39
C GLY A 85 6.62 -1.69 10.00
N GLY A 86 7.86 -2.15 9.96
CA GLY A 86 8.64 -2.21 8.73
C GLY A 86 9.25 -0.85 8.37
N THR A 87 10.26 -0.85 7.52
CA THR A 87 10.98 0.38 7.11
C THR A 87 10.53 0.90 5.74
N SER A 88 9.82 0.08 4.96
CA SER A 88 9.35 0.46 3.62
C SER A 88 8.11 -0.33 3.21
N ILE A 89 7.29 0.28 2.37
CA ILE A 89 6.33 -0.44 1.52
C ILE A 89 7.07 -0.73 0.21
N GLY A 90 7.42 -1.99 -0.01
CA GLY A 90 8.24 -2.39 -1.15
C GLY A 90 7.57 -2.20 -2.51
N ASP A 91 8.35 -2.39 -3.59
CA ASP A 91 7.83 -2.28 -4.95
C ASP A 91 6.69 -3.26 -5.20
N SER A 92 5.62 -2.77 -5.79
CA SER A 92 4.41 -3.53 -6.10
C SER A 92 3.76 -4.24 -4.90
N ALA A 93 4.04 -3.83 -3.67
CA ALA A 93 3.62 -4.52 -2.45
C ALA A 93 2.11 -4.82 -2.42
N PHE A 94 1.26 -3.85 -2.67
CA PHE A 94 -0.19 -3.97 -2.76
C PHE A 94 -0.74 -3.86 -4.20
N SER A 95 0.13 -3.94 -5.20
CA SER A 95 -0.31 -3.83 -6.58
C SER A 95 -1.46 -4.80 -6.87
N TYR A 96 -2.52 -4.31 -7.53
CA TYR A 96 -3.75 -5.07 -7.83
C TYR A 96 -4.55 -5.56 -6.59
N CYS A 97 -4.34 -5.03 -5.40
CA CYS A 97 -5.22 -5.29 -4.24
C CYS A 97 -6.53 -4.50 -4.38
N SER A 98 -7.29 -4.80 -5.43
CA SER A 98 -8.47 -4.03 -5.85
C SER A 98 -9.66 -4.08 -4.89
N SER A 99 -9.65 -4.96 -3.89
CA SER A 99 -10.69 -5.08 -2.86
C SER A 99 -10.49 -4.15 -1.66
N LEU A 100 -9.25 -3.71 -1.42
CA LEU A 100 -8.91 -2.88 -0.26
C LEU A 100 -9.52 -1.47 -0.41
N THR A 101 -10.19 -1.04 0.64
CA THR A 101 -10.81 0.30 0.73
C THR A 101 -10.06 1.24 1.66
N SER A 102 -9.28 0.68 2.60
CA SER A 102 -8.51 1.44 3.59
C SER A 102 -7.18 0.74 3.87
N ILE A 103 -6.11 1.51 3.85
CA ILE A 103 -4.78 1.11 4.29
C ILE A 103 -4.29 2.21 5.24
N GLU A 104 -3.88 1.81 6.43
CA GLU A 104 -3.26 2.69 7.43
C GLU A 104 -1.79 2.31 7.57
N ILE A 105 -0.92 3.29 7.45
CA ILE A 105 0.54 3.14 7.59
C ILE A 105 0.94 3.90 8.83
N LEU A 106 1.44 3.21 9.85
CA LEU A 106 1.93 3.87 11.07
C LEU A 106 3.38 4.36 10.89
N ASP A 107 3.83 5.18 11.83
CA ASP A 107 5.18 5.75 11.83
C ASP A 107 6.27 4.67 11.78
N GLY A 108 7.35 4.98 11.05
CA GLY A 108 8.49 4.07 10.88
C GLY A 108 8.74 3.67 9.42
N VAL A 109 7.71 3.68 8.57
CA VAL A 109 7.87 3.51 7.12
C VAL A 109 8.51 4.76 6.53
N THR A 110 9.65 4.61 5.86
CA THR A 110 10.44 5.74 5.32
C THR A 110 10.32 5.90 3.82
N SER A 111 9.77 4.90 3.11
CA SER A 111 9.60 4.98 1.65
C SER A 111 8.41 4.15 1.17
N ILE A 112 7.79 4.63 0.10
CA ILE A 112 6.81 3.91 -0.70
C ILE A 112 7.44 3.61 -2.05
N GLY A 113 7.59 2.33 -2.38
CA GLY A 113 8.25 1.84 -3.58
C GLY A 113 7.43 2.00 -4.85
N ASP A 114 8.04 1.64 -5.97
CA ASP A 114 7.44 1.74 -7.29
C ASP A 114 6.20 0.83 -7.40
N SER A 115 5.12 1.37 -7.94
CA SER A 115 3.85 0.65 -8.12
C SER A 115 3.26 0.06 -6.83
N ALA A 116 3.66 0.51 -5.65
CA ALA A 116 3.33 -0.09 -4.35
C ALA A 116 1.82 -0.31 -4.17
N PHE A 117 0.98 0.62 -4.59
CA PHE A 117 -0.48 0.57 -4.54
C PHE A 117 -1.13 0.62 -5.92
N SER A 118 -0.37 0.38 -6.98
CA SER A 118 -0.89 0.43 -8.35
C SER A 118 -2.12 -0.47 -8.52
N ASN A 119 -3.17 0.04 -9.16
CA ASN A 119 -4.44 -0.67 -9.38
C ASN A 119 -5.22 -1.05 -8.10
N CYS A 120 -5.01 -0.37 -6.98
CA CYS A 120 -5.88 -0.45 -5.80
C CYS A 120 -7.17 0.36 -6.05
N SER A 121 -8.00 -0.10 -6.97
CA SER A 121 -9.13 0.66 -7.51
C SER A 121 -10.26 0.96 -6.54
N SER A 122 -10.34 0.25 -5.41
CA SER A 122 -11.32 0.52 -4.35
C SER A 122 -10.76 1.36 -3.19
N LEU A 123 -9.46 1.66 -3.17
CA LEU A 123 -8.86 2.49 -2.14
C LEU A 123 -9.45 3.90 -2.22
N THR A 124 -10.06 4.37 -1.11
CA THR A 124 -10.77 5.65 -1.09
C THR A 124 -9.96 6.78 -0.50
N SER A 125 -9.10 6.46 0.45
CA SER A 125 -8.20 7.42 1.10
C SER A 125 -6.99 6.69 1.67
N ILE A 126 -5.89 7.40 1.80
CA ILE A 126 -4.68 6.97 2.49
C ILE A 126 -3.97 8.20 3.07
N GLU A 127 -3.38 8.05 4.23
CA GLU A 127 -2.48 9.03 4.85
C GLU A 127 -1.05 8.55 4.67
N ILE A 128 -0.18 9.44 4.22
CA ILE A 128 1.25 9.19 4.07
C ILE A 128 1.96 9.86 5.26
N PRO A 129 2.49 9.08 6.22
CA PRO A 129 3.04 9.63 7.46
C PRO A 129 4.34 10.44 7.23
N ASP A 130 4.68 11.31 8.19
CA ASP A 130 5.87 12.18 8.17
C ASP A 130 7.19 11.44 7.99
N SER A 131 7.23 10.16 8.40
CA SER A 131 8.41 9.32 8.25
C SER A 131 8.74 8.98 6.79
N VAL A 132 7.77 9.07 5.87
CA VAL A 132 7.96 8.77 4.44
C VAL A 132 8.65 9.95 3.76
N THR A 133 9.78 9.68 3.11
CA THR A 133 10.57 10.70 2.41
C THR A 133 10.39 10.69 0.89
N SER A 134 9.90 9.59 0.32
CA SER A 134 9.70 9.46 -1.13
C SER A 134 8.49 8.60 -1.48
N ILE A 135 7.82 8.99 -2.55
CA ILE A 135 6.75 8.23 -3.22
C ILE A 135 7.30 7.80 -4.58
N GLY A 136 7.42 6.48 -4.81
CA GLY A 136 7.98 5.88 -6.01
C GLY A 136 7.16 6.06 -7.27
N ASP A 137 7.72 5.63 -8.40
CA ASP A 137 7.09 5.70 -9.71
C ASP A 137 5.80 4.86 -9.75
N ALA A 138 4.73 5.41 -10.33
CA ALA A 138 3.44 4.75 -10.43
C ALA A 138 2.87 4.23 -9.09
N ALA A 139 3.32 4.75 -7.93
CA ALA A 139 2.98 4.21 -6.62
C ALA A 139 1.46 4.08 -6.40
N PHE A 140 0.66 5.03 -6.86
CA PHE A 140 -0.81 5.04 -6.83
C PHE A 140 -1.43 5.02 -8.23
N TYR A 141 -0.69 4.52 -9.24
CA TYR A 141 -1.20 4.45 -10.60
C TYR A 141 -2.54 3.72 -10.66
N ASN A 142 -3.54 4.32 -11.32
CA ASN A 142 -4.88 3.75 -11.50
C ASN A 142 -5.61 3.39 -10.17
N CYS A 143 -5.35 4.13 -9.09
CA CYS A 143 -6.17 4.13 -7.88
C CYS A 143 -7.44 4.94 -8.15
N SER A 144 -8.30 4.43 -9.04
CA SER A 144 -9.45 5.17 -9.59
C SER A 144 -10.52 5.52 -8.54
N GLY A 145 -10.53 4.83 -7.40
CA GLY A 145 -11.42 5.11 -6.26
C GLY A 145 -10.89 6.15 -5.27
N LEU A 146 -9.61 6.54 -5.39
CA LEU A 146 -8.96 7.45 -4.45
C LEU A 146 -9.56 8.87 -4.58
N THR A 147 -10.26 9.30 -3.53
CA THR A 147 -10.92 10.61 -3.49
C THR A 147 -10.09 11.68 -2.81
N SER A 148 -9.27 11.26 -1.85
CA SER A 148 -8.34 12.13 -1.12
C SER A 148 -7.08 11.36 -0.72
N ILE A 149 -5.99 12.08 -0.63
CA ILE A 149 -4.74 11.61 -0.05
C ILE A 149 -4.14 12.74 0.77
N GLU A 150 -3.64 12.40 1.94
CA GLU A 150 -2.89 13.31 2.80
C GLU A 150 -1.41 12.95 2.74
N ILE A 151 -0.58 13.92 2.37
CA ILE A 151 0.88 13.78 2.29
C ILE A 151 1.46 14.72 3.32
N LEU A 152 2.10 14.18 4.34
CA LEU A 152 2.68 14.98 5.40
C LEU A 152 4.09 15.51 5.04
N ASP A 153 4.66 16.40 5.87
CA ASP A 153 5.86 17.20 5.58
C ASP A 153 7.18 16.41 5.44
N GLY A 154 7.16 15.08 5.51
CA GLY A 154 8.34 14.23 5.31
C GLY A 154 8.73 14.05 3.85
N VAL A 155 7.74 14.08 2.93
CA VAL A 155 7.93 13.72 1.51
C VAL A 155 8.70 14.80 0.77
N THR A 156 9.80 14.44 0.11
CA THR A 156 10.63 15.33 -0.71
C THR A 156 10.46 15.12 -2.21
N SER A 157 10.01 13.92 -2.64
CA SER A 157 9.84 13.61 -4.06
C SER A 157 8.59 12.78 -4.32
N ILE A 158 7.95 13.06 -5.45
CA ILE A 158 6.81 12.32 -6.02
C ILE A 158 7.26 11.79 -7.38
N GLY A 159 7.28 10.47 -7.54
CA GLY A 159 7.79 9.78 -8.73
C GLY A 159 6.95 9.96 -9.99
N ASP A 160 7.47 9.45 -11.11
CA ASP A 160 6.81 9.46 -12.41
C ASP A 160 5.47 8.72 -12.35
N SER A 161 4.42 9.32 -12.90
CA SER A 161 3.07 8.74 -12.94
C SER A 161 2.49 8.34 -11.56
N ALA A 162 3.03 8.86 -10.46
CA ALA A 162 2.71 8.40 -9.10
C ALA A 162 1.20 8.38 -8.81
N PHE A 163 0.45 9.37 -9.27
CA PHE A 163 -1.02 9.47 -9.14
C PHE A 163 -1.75 9.43 -10.50
N SER A 164 -1.07 8.98 -11.55
CA SER A 164 -1.69 8.90 -12.88
C SER A 164 -2.94 8.01 -12.86
N ASN A 165 -4.01 8.48 -13.52
CA ASN A 165 -5.33 7.82 -13.56
C ASN A 165 -6.04 7.68 -12.19
N CYS A 166 -5.72 8.50 -11.20
CA CYS A 166 -6.53 8.65 -9.98
C CYS A 166 -7.78 9.51 -10.32
N SER A 167 -8.69 8.94 -11.09
CA SER A 167 -9.80 9.69 -11.72
C SER A 167 -10.82 10.26 -10.75
N SER A 168 -10.89 9.75 -9.51
CA SER A 168 -11.78 10.26 -8.46
C SER A 168 -11.11 11.28 -7.53
N LEU A 169 -9.80 11.51 -7.66
CA LEU A 169 -9.06 12.43 -6.80
C LEU A 169 -9.55 13.87 -7.02
N THR A 170 -10.14 14.46 -5.97
CA THR A 170 -10.78 15.80 -6.07
C THR A 170 -9.85 16.93 -5.62
N SER A 171 -8.95 16.62 -4.69
CA SER A 171 -7.97 17.56 -4.16
C SER A 171 -6.75 16.79 -3.64
N ILE A 172 -5.62 17.45 -3.67
CA ILE A 172 -4.38 17.01 -3.04
C ILE A 172 -3.62 18.25 -2.56
N GLU A 173 -3.04 18.16 -1.39
CA GLU A 173 -2.12 19.16 -0.86
C GLU A 173 -0.70 18.66 -1.04
N ILE A 174 0.15 19.44 -1.70
CA ILE A 174 1.57 19.13 -1.88
C ILE A 174 2.34 19.90 -0.80
N PRO A 175 2.99 19.22 0.15
CA PRO A 175 3.70 19.89 1.22
C PRO A 175 4.93 20.66 0.71
N ASN A 176 5.35 21.68 1.46
CA ASN A 176 6.53 22.50 1.12
C ASN A 176 7.86 21.74 1.18
N SER A 177 7.88 20.52 1.71
CA SER A 177 9.02 19.62 1.67
C SER A 177 9.29 19.05 0.29
N VAL A 178 8.28 18.99 -0.61
CA VAL A 178 8.42 18.43 -1.95
C VAL A 178 9.24 19.37 -2.83
N THR A 179 10.32 18.85 -3.41
CA THR A 179 11.21 19.57 -4.32
C THR A 179 11.14 19.05 -5.75
N ASP A 180 10.58 17.84 -5.94
CA ASP A 180 10.55 17.17 -7.23
C ASP A 180 9.22 16.46 -7.47
N ILE A 181 8.62 16.67 -8.65
CA ILE A 181 7.39 16.03 -9.11
C ILE A 181 7.68 15.45 -10.50
N GLY A 182 7.61 14.12 -10.61
CA GLY A 182 7.96 13.37 -11.81
C GLY A 182 7.00 13.57 -12.98
N ASP A 183 7.41 13.04 -14.14
CA ASP A 183 6.64 13.08 -15.38
C ASP A 183 5.26 12.42 -15.19
N TRP A 184 4.20 13.09 -15.69
CA TRP A 184 2.82 12.59 -15.64
C TRP A 184 2.28 12.25 -14.24
N ALA A 185 2.89 12.78 -13.18
CA ALA A 185 2.52 12.45 -11.79
C ALA A 185 1.01 12.53 -11.54
N PHE A 186 0.30 13.51 -12.11
CA PHE A 186 -1.15 13.70 -11.98
C PHE A 186 -1.90 13.55 -13.32
N TYR A 187 -1.31 12.83 -14.29
CA TYR A 187 -1.96 12.61 -15.59
C TYR A 187 -3.34 11.94 -15.41
N ASN A 188 -4.35 12.49 -16.09
CA ASN A 188 -5.72 11.96 -16.09
C ASN A 188 -6.38 11.88 -14.68
N CYS A 189 -6.01 12.73 -13.74
CA CYS A 189 -6.76 13.00 -12.51
C CYS A 189 -7.98 13.84 -12.82
N SER A 190 -8.97 13.26 -13.52
CA SER A 190 -10.05 14.01 -14.19
C SER A 190 -11.03 14.71 -13.24
N SER A 191 -11.06 14.34 -11.95
CA SER A 191 -11.87 15.00 -10.91
C SER A 191 -11.11 16.08 -10.14
N LEU A 192 -9.80 16.26 -10.41
CA LEU A 192 -8.99 17.24 -9.70
C LEU A 192 -9.39 18.66 -10.12
N THR A 193 -9.89 19.42 -9.16
CA THR A 193 -10.42 20.78 -9.43
C THR A 193 -9.41 21.87 -9.15
N SER A 194 -8.45 21.61 -8.26
CA SER A 194 -7.37 22.55 -7.92
C SER A 194 -6.18 21.77 -7.37
N ILE A 195 -5.01 22.29 -7.61
CA ILE A 195 -3.74 21.85 -7.01
C ILE A 195 -2.85 23.08 -6.84
N GLU A 196 -2.21 23.19 -5.70
CA GLU A 196 -1.20 24.21 -5.44
C GLU A 196 0.18 23.55 -5.49
N ILE A 197 1.06 24.10 -6.30
CA ILE A 197 2.45 23.64 -6.41
C ILE A 197 3.29 24.58 -5.55
N PRO A 198 3.96 24.09 -4.50
CA PRO A 198 4.75 24.93 -3.63
C PRO A 198 6.00 25.48 -4.34
N ASP A 199 6.51 26.63 -3.85
CA ASP A 199 7.72 27.29 -4.40
C ASP A 199 8.99 26.43 -4.27
N SER A 200 8.94 25.36 -3.46
CA SER A 200 10.04 24.41 -3.29
C SER A 200 10.27 23.49 -4.50
N VAL A 201 9.28 23.31 -5.36
CA VAL A 201 9.39 22.46 -6.56
C VAL A 201 10.21 23.16 -7.64
N THR A 202 11.27 22.51 -8.15
CA THR A 202 12.24 23.08 -9.08
C THR A 202 12.39 22.27 -10.36
#